data_624622df23f7dbf463b79d97fcbc9568
#
_entry.id   624622df23f7dbf463b79d97fcbc9568
#
_cell.length_a   1.000
_cell.length_b   1.000
_cell.length_c   1.000
_cell.angle_alpha   90.00
_cell.angle_beta   90.00
_cell.angle_gamma   90.00
#
_symmetry.space_group_name_H-M   'P 1'
#
loop_
_entity.id
_entity.type
_entity.pdbx_description
1 polymer ?
#
loop_
_entity_poly.entity_id
_entity_poly.type
_entity_poly.pdbx_seq_one_letter_code
_entity_poly.pdbx_strand_id
1 'polypeptide(L)'
;IENIENDDDKPIPLLGLKHLNLKKESEKIKKNLIKKDTSENKIIDEIPDQLKATPFVHLHNSSQFSVLQSTSRIINLVNKAAEFKMPAIAITDRANMMGCFHFIKAIKNYNNNISKDSDESKIKPIIGCELNVCVDHLDKSHRDDGYQIVFLAKNKNGYQNLSKMCSLGYTKGFYYVPRIDKKIVEKY
;
A
#
# COMPACT_ATOMS: atom_id res chain seq x y z
N ILE A 1 -12.44 -27.28 -53.56
CA ILE A 1 -12.61 -26.78 -52.17
C ILE A 1 -11.86 -27.78 -51.30
N GLU A 2 -10.59 -27.49 -51.05
CA GLU A 2 -9.70 -28.32 -50.28
C GLU A 2 -9.89 -28.05 -48.77
N ASN A 3 -9.95 -29.14 -48.04
CA ASN A 3 -10.03 -29.17 -46.58
C ASN A 3 -8.70 -28.65 -46.00
N ILE A 4 -8.73 -27.54 -45.29
CA ILE A 4 -7.65 -27.12 -44.40
C ILE A 4 -7.91 -27.75 -43.04
N GLU A 5 -7.21 -28.86 -42.74
CA GLU A 5 -7.14 -29.42 -41.41
C GLU A 5 -6.32 -28.47 -40.54
N ASN A 6 -6.94 -28.01 -39.46
CA ASN A 6 -6.27 -27.22 -38.39
C ASN A 6 -5.32 -28.13 -37.61
N ASP A 7 -4.01 -27.88 -37.72
CA ASP A 7 -2.90 -28.61 -37.07
C ASP A 7 -2.60 -28.07 -35.63
N ASP A 8 -3.57 -27.49 -34.96
CA ASP A 8 -3.39 -26.79 -33.67
C ASP A 8 -3.65 -27.63 -32.41
N ASP A 9 -3.95 -28.97 -32.58
CA ASP A 9 -4.23 -29.84 -31.43
C ASP A 9 -3.11 -30.85 -31.07
N LYS A 10 -1.86 -30.57 -31.43
CA LYS A 10 -0.76 -31.38 -30.91
C LYS A 10 -0.34 -30.91 -29.51
N PRO A 11 -0.43 -31.77 -28.47
CA PRO A 11 0.04 -31.42 -27.15
C PRO A 11 1.55 -31.11 -27.20
N ILE A 12 1.93 -29.94 -26.71
CA ILE A 12 3.33 -29.52 -26.55
C ILE A 12 4.04 -30.58 -25.70
N PRO A 13 5.12 -31.22 -26.17
CA PRO A 13 5.83 -32.20 -25.37
C PRO A 13 6.42 -31.49 -24.14
N LEU A 14 5.97 -31.89 -22.97
CA LEU A 14 6.55 -31.51 -21.68
C LEU A 14 8.02 -32.03 -21.63
N LEU A 15 8.92 -31.18 -22.10
CA LEU A 15 10.36 -31.39 -22.00
C LEU A 15 10.73 -31.53 -20.53
N GLY A 16 10.95 -32.81 -20.12
CA GLY A 16 11.91 -33.16 -19.07
C GLY A 16 11.80 -32.50 -17.73
N LEU A 17 10.61 -32.42 -17.12
CA LEU A 17 10.52 -32.29 -15.68
C LEU A 17 10.98 -33.62 -15.08
N LYS A 18 12.32 -33.80 -14.91
CA LYS A 18 12.87 -34.75 -13.98
C LYS A 18 12.10 -34.61 -12.68
N HIS A 19 11.58 -35.70 -12.13
CA HIS A 19 10.89 -35.76 -10.84
C HIS A 19 11.70 -34.95 -9.80
N LEU A 20 11.41 -33.66 -9.69
CA LEU A 20 11.83 -32.84 -8.57
C LEU A 20 11.25 -33.50 -7.32
N ASN A 21 12.11 -33.84 -6.41
CA ASN A 21 11.75 -34.52 -5.18
C ASN A 21 11.09 -33.48 -4.26
N LEU A 22 9.86 -33.11 -4.60
CA LEU A 22 9.07 -32.03 -3.98
C LEU A 22 9.01 -32.15 -2.45
N LYS A 23 9.12 -33.37 -1.91
CA LYS A 23 9.25 -33.58 -0.46
C LYS A 23 10.55 -33.03 0.11
N LYS A 24 11.71 -33.29 -0.54
CA LYS A 24 13.01 -32.78 -0.05
C LYS A 24 13.10 -31.24 -0.17
N GLU A 25 12.52 -30.65 -1.21
CA GLU A 25 12.49 -29.18 -1.32
C GLU A 25 11.53 -28.54 -0.32
N SER A 26 10.34 -29.11 -0.11
CA SER A 26 9.41 -28.61 0.91
C SER A 26 9.98 -28.70 2.33
N GLU A 27 10.75 -29.76 2.64
CA GLU A 27 11.46 -29.88 3.93
C GLU A 27 12.62 -28.86 4.04
N LYS A 28 13.32 -28.58 2.94
CA LYS A 28 14.38 -27.57 2.90
C LYS A 28 13.82 -26.16 3.09
N ILE A 29 12.68 -25.87 2.45
CA ILE A 29 11.94 -24.63 2.60
C ILE A 29 11.42 -24.48 4.05
N LYS A 30 10.82 -25.53 4.63
CA LYS A 30 10.39 -25.52 6.04
C LYS A 30 11.57 -25.30 7.01
N LYS A 31 12.71 -25.97 6.81
CA LYS A 31 13.91 -25.75 7.64
C LYS A 31 14.48 -24.33 7.49
N ASN A 32 14.40 -23.72 6.30
CA ASN A 32 14.84 -22.35 6.10
C ASN A 32 13.86 -21.32 6.70
N LEU A 33 12.55 -21.58 6.66
CA LEU A 33 11.54 -20.77 7.34
C LEU A 33 11.72 -20.82 8.86
N ILE A 34 11.94 -22.02 9.44
CA ILE A 34 12.20 -22.17 10.88
C ILE A 34 13.51 -21.46 11.29
N LYS A 35 14.55 -21.49 10.45
CA LYS A 35 15.80 -20.74 10.71
C LYS A 35 15.59 -19.22 10.60
N LYS A 36 14.66 -18.76 9.74
CA LYS A 36 14.31 -17.35 9.61
C LYS A 36 13.57 -16.86 10.85
N ASP A 37 12.59 -17.64 11.36
CA ASP A 37 11.89 -17.33 12.61
C ASP A 37 12.84 -17.23 13.82
N THR A 38 13.87 -18.10 13.88
CA THR A 38 14.87 -18.02 14.96
C THR A 38 15.82 -16.82 14.82
N SER A 39 16.08 -16.32 13.60
CA SER A 39 16.85 -15.10 13.38
C SER A 39 16.06 -13.84 13.69
N GLU A 40 14.77 -13.84 13.38
CA GLU A 40 13.85 -12.74 13.74
C GLU A 40 13.69 -12.62 15.25
N ASN A 41 13.58 -13.73 15.97
CA ASN A 41 13.54 -13.73 17.44
C ASN A 41 14.86 -13.21 18.07
N LYS A 42 16.03 -13.51 17.50
CA LYS A 42 17.30 -12.93 17.97
C LYS A 42 17.37 -11.42 17.76
N ILE A 43 16.86 -10.92 16.63
CA ILE A 43 16.83 -9.46 16.38
C ILE A 43 15.91 -8.76 17.38
N ILE A 44 14.81 -9.39 17.79
CA ILE A 44 13.87 -8.83 18.79
C ILE A 44 14.53 -8.74 20.16
N ASP A 45 15.36 -9.72 20.53
CA ASP A 45 16.08 -9.70 21.82
C ASP A 45 17.18 -8.64 21.90
N GLU A 46 17.70 -8.18 20.76
CA GLU A 46 18.70 -7.10 20.67
C GLU A 46 18.09 -5.68 20.67
N ILE A 47 16.75 -5.56 20.53
CA ILE A 47 16.08 -4.26 20.54
C ILE A 47 16.03 -3.73 21.97
N PRO A 48 16.53 -2.51 22.25
CA PRO A 48 16.42 -1.89 23.57
C PRO A 48 14.97 -1.86 24.09
N ASP A 49 14.74 -2.14 25.36
CA ASP A 49 13.40 -2.21 25.95
C ASP A 49 12.59 -0.93 25.76
N GLN A 50 13.25 0.22 25.72
CA GLN A 50 12.62 1.50 25.40
C GLN A 50 11.98 1.53 24.01
N LEU A 51 12.60 0.87 23.01
CA LEU A 51 12.04 0.77 21.66
C LEU A 51 10.95 -0.29 21.55
N LYS A 52 11.02 -1.37 22.33
CA LYS A 52 9.95 -2.39 22.41
C LYS A 52 8.64 -1.79 22.94
N ALA A 53 8.72 -0.84 23.86
CA ALA A 53 7.57 -0.16 24.46
C ALA A 53 7.06 1.03 23.63
N THR A 54 7.79 1.47 22.59
CA THR A 54 7.44 2.67 21.82
C THR A 54 6.31 2.33 20.82
N PRO A 55 5.17 3.04 20.89
CA PRO A 55 4.08 2.82 19.93
C PRO A 55 4.53 3.23 18.52
N PHE A 56 4.30 2.36 17.55
CA PHE A 56 4.65 2.57 16.16
C PHE A 56 3.41 2.86 15.32
N VAL A 57 3.53 3.74 14.33
CA VAL A 57 2.45 4.10 13.40
C VAL A 57 2.98 4.12 11.97
N HIS A 58 2.36 3.35 11.08
CA HIS A 58 2.62 3.45 9.65
C HIS A 58 1.96 4.70 9.07
N LEU A 59 2.77 5.66 8.60
CA LEU A 59 2.29 6.92 8.01
C LEU A 59 2.23 6.91 6.47
N HIS A 60 2.79 5.88 5.83
CA HIS A 60 2.78 5.72 4.37
C HIS A 60 2.34 4.30 4.00
N ASN A 61 1.09 4.16 3.60
CA ASN A 61 0.52 2.90 3.15
C ASN A 61 -0.33 3.10 1.90
N SER A 62 -0.09 2.25 0.90
CA SER A 62 -0.87 2.19 -0.33
C SER A 62 -1.87 1.03 -0.24
N SER A 63 -3.12 1.28 -0.62
CA SER A 63 -4.16 0.26 -0.71
C SER A 63 -4.37 -0.22 -2.15
N GLN A 64 -5.35 -1.12 -2.34
CA GLN A 64 -5.78 -1.57 -3.67
C GLN A 64 -6.24 -0.43 -4.61
N PHE A 65 -6.46 0.78 -4.09
CA PHE A 65 -6.78 1.95 -4.90
C PHE A 65 -5.54 2.61 -5.54
N SER A 66 -4.33 2.25 -5.10
CA SER A 66 -3.07 2.52 -5.82
C SER A 66 -2.88 1.46 -6.91
N VAL A 67 -3.67 1.56 -8.00
CA VAL A 67 -3.77 0.57 -9.07
C VAL A 67 -2.39 0.27 -9.66
N LEU A 68 -2.10 -1.03 -9.87
CA LEU A 68 -0.82 -1.58 -10.34
C LEU A 68 0.39 -1.36 -9.39
N GLN A 69 0.17 -0.81 -8.19
CA GLN A 69 1.25 -0.54 -7.24
C GLN A 69 1.06 -1.25 -5.90
N SER A 70 -0.18 -1.50 -5.50
CA SER A 70 -0.49 -2.19 -4.26
C SER A 70 -1.64 -3.18 -4.45
N THR A 71 -1.52 -4.32 -3.78
CA THR A 71 -2.55 -5.35 -3.67
C THR A 71 -3.16 -5.38 -2.27
N SER A 72 -2.75 -4.48 -1.38
CA SER A 72 -3.16 -4.45 0.03
C SER A 72 -4.61 -4.01 0.15
N ARG A 73 -5.47 -4.92 0.61
CA ARG A 73 -6.88 -4.57 0.87
C ARG A 73 -6.97 -3.73 2.14
N ILE A 74 -7.81 -2.69 2.12
CA ILE A 74 -8.03 -1.78 3.25
C ILE A 74 -8.35 -2.55 4.54
N ILE A 75 -9.21 -3.56 4.47
CA ILE A 75 -9.55 -4.34 5.66
C ILE A 75 -8.34 -5.06 6.25
N ASN A 76 -7.42 -5.55 5.40
CA ASN A 76 -6.21 -6.21 5.87
C ASN A 76 -5.24 -5.23 6.53
N LEU A 77 -5.15 -3.99 6.02
CA LEU A 77 -4.35 -2.93 6.65
C LEU A 77 -4.88 -2.61 8.07
N VAL A 78 -6.20 -2.50 8.22
CA VAL A 78 -6.82 -2.23 9.53
C VAL A 78 -6.61 -3.41 10.48
N ASN A 79 -6.81 -4.65 10.01
CA ASN A 79 -6.59 -5.85 10.83
C ASN A 79 -5.14 -5.98 11.29
N LYS A 80 -4.17 -5.66 10.41
CA LYS A 80 -2.74 -5.68 10.78
C LYS A 80 -2.38 -4.57 11.76
N ALA A 81 -2.96 -3.39 11.62
CA ALA A 81 -2.79 -2.32 12.60
C ALA A 81 -3.33 -2.73 13.99
N ALA A 82 -4.46 -3.43 14.03
CA ALA A 82 -5.02 -3.99 15.25
C ALA A 82 -4.12 -5.07 15.87
N GLU A 83 -3.69 -6.04 15.05
CA GLU A 83 -2.79 -7.12 15.46
C GLU A 83 -1.49 -6.59 16.08
N PHE A 84 -0.91 -5.55 15.49
CA PHE A 84 0.30 -4.90 16.00
C PHE A 84 0.03 -3.82 17.06
N LYS A 85 -1.20 -3.73 17.57
CA LYS A 85 -1.62 -2.74 18.57
C LYS A 85 -1.22 -1.30 18.23
N MET A 86 -1.26 -0.94 16.94
CA MET A 86 -0.93 0.41 16.49
C MET A 86 -2.00 1.41 16.94
N PRO A 87 -1.64 2.54 17.56
CA PRO A 87 -2.62 3.55 18.00
C PRO A 87 -3.23 4.32 16.83
N ALA A 88 -2.59 4.30 15.67
CA ALA A 88 -3.06 4.95 14.44
C ALA A 88 -2.50 4.24 13.21
N ILE A 89 -3.12 4.48 12.06
CA ILE A 89 -2.60 4.07 10.74
C ILE A 89 -3.02 5.09 9.69
N ALA A 90 -2.16 5.37 8.72
CA ALA A 90 -2.46 6.23 7.60
C ALA A 90 -2.85 5.42 6.34
N ILE A 91 -3.66 6.03 5.47
CA ILE A 91 -3.81 5.66 4.07
C ILE A 91 -3.28 6.80 3.21
N THR A 92 -2.41 6.49 2.25
CA THR A 92 -1.73 7.48 1.40
C THR A 92 -1.62 6.95 -0.01
N ASP A 93 -2.77 6.63 -0.61
CA ASP A 93 -2.84 6.13 -1.97
C ASP A 93 -2.24 7.12 -2.97
N ARG A 94 -1.68 6.59 -4.05
CA ARG A 94 -0.96 7.38 -5.04
C ARG A 94 -1.93 8.15 -5.95
N ALA A 95 -1.77 9.47 -5.92
CA ALA A 95 -2.48 10.45 -6.74
C ALA A 95 -4.02 10.34 -6.67
N ASN A 96 -4.57 9.69 -5.65
CA ASN A 96 -6.01 9.62 -5.45
C ASN A 96 -6.40 9.47 -3.97
N MET A 97 -7.66 9.74 -3.68
CA MET A 97 -8.25 9.61 -2.34
C MET A 97 -9.48 8.69 -2.33
N MET A 98 -9.60 7.81 -3.32
CA MET A 98 -10.77 6.94 -3.50
C MET A 98 -10.94 5.94 -2.36
N GLY A 99 -9.83 5.48 -1.76
CA GLY A 99 -9.82 4.56 -0.62
C GLY A 99 -10.27 5.19 0.70
N CYS A 100 -10.23 6.51 0.85
CA CYS A 100 -10.40 7.20 2.15
C CYS A 100 -11.73 6.88 2.83
N PHE A 101 -12.84 6.86 2.09
CA PHE A 101 -14.16 6.55 2.66
C PHE A 101 -14.22 5.10 3.18
N HIS A 102 -13.74 4.15 2.39
CA HIS A 102 -13.69 2.74 2.77
C HIS A 102 -12.80 2.52 3.99
N PHE A 103 -11.67 3.22 4.04
CA PHE A 103 -10.72 3.16 5.15
C PHE A 103 -11.32 3.67 6.46
N ILE A 104 -11.94 4.86 6.44
CA ILE A 104 -12.62 5.42 7.62
C ILE A 104 -13.75 4.50 8.09
N LYS A 105 -14.55 3.95 7.14
CA LYS A 105 -15.63 3.01 7.46
C LYS A 105 -15.08 1.75 8.11
N ALA A 106 -14.00 1.17 7.59
CA ALA A 106 -13.38 -0.03 8.15
C ALA A 106 -12.88 0.20 9.59
N ILE A 107 -12.17 1.32 9.84
CA ILE A 107 -11.68 1.66 11.18
C ILE A 107 -12.83 1.97 12.14
N LYS A 108 -13.88 2.68 11.70
CA LYS A 108 -15.06 2.91 12.55
C LYS A 108 -15.73 1.62 12.95
N ASN A 109 -15.90 0.69 12.00
CA ASN A 109 -16.47 -0.62 12.28
C ASN A 109 -15.62 -1.39 13.29
N TYR A 110 -14.29 -1.43 13.09
CA TYR A 110 -13.37 -2.05 14.04
C TYR A 110 -13.52 -1.42 15.44
N ASN A 111 -13.40 -0.10 15.55
CA ASN A 111 -13.47 0.62 16.82
C ASN A 111 -14.82 0.46 17.55
N ASN A 112 -15.92 0.30 16.80
CA ASN A 112 -17.27 0.10 17.38
C ASN A 112 -17.46 -1.34 17.89
N ASN A 113 -16.71 -2.30 17.35
CA ASN A 113 -16.81 -3.70 17.73
C ASN A 113 -15.86 -4.07 18.88
N ILE A 114 -15.01 -3.15 19.34
CA ILE A 114 -14.14 -3.36 20.49
C ILE A 114 -15.02 -3.53 21.75
N SER A 115 -14.89 -4.68 22.38
CA SER A 115 -15.52 -4.97 23.67
C SER A 115 -14.93 -4.11 24.79
N LYS A 116 -15.75 -3.68 25.77
CA LYS A 116 -15.26 -2.89 26.90
C LYS A 116 -14.25 -3.63 27.78
N ASP A 117 -14.28 -4.95 27.73
CA ASP A 117 -13.43 -5.84 28.56
C ASP A 117 -12.24 -6.38 27.74
N SER A 118 -12.04 -5.94 26.48
CA SER A 118 -10.91 -6.38 25.66
C SER A 118 -9.68 -5.50 25.89
N ASP A 119 -8.50 -6.11 25.74
CA ASP A 119 -7.19 -5.41 25.73
C ASP A 119 -6.93 -4.68 24.39
N GLU A 120 -7.94 -4.57 23.53
CA GLU A 120 -7.85 -3.91 22.24
C GLU A 120 -7.98 -2.39 22.39
N SER A 121 -7.12 -1.66 21.68
CA SER A 121 -7.16 -0.20 21.65
C SER A 121 -7.79 0.32 20.36
N LYS A 122 -8.49 1.47 20.45
CA LYS A 122 -9.04 2.15 19.29
C LYS A 122 -7.93 2.64 18.36
N ILE A 123 -8.12 2.45 17.07
CA ILE A 123 -7.20 2.90 16.04
C ILE A 123 -7.67 4.26 15.50
N LYS A 124 -6.76 5.24 15.45
CA LYS A 124 -7.01 6.55 14.84
C LYS A 124 -6.73 6.50 13.33
N PRO A 125 -7.69 6.83 12.44
CA PRO A 125 -7.45 6.96 11.02
C PRO A 125 -6.68 8.24 10.71
N ILE A 126 -5.66 8.14 9.87
CA ILE A 126 -4.93 9.28 9.30
C ILE A 126 -5.15 9.24 7.79
N ILE A 127 -5.61 10.34 7.21
CA ILE A 127 -5.84 10.45 5.77
C ILE A 127 -4.70 11.22 5.14
N GLY A 128 -4.18 10.70 4.06
CA GLY A 128 -3.16 11.34 3.24
C GLY A 128 -3.28 10.97 1.77
N CYS A 129 -2.33 11.44 0.99
CA CYS A 129 -2.19 11.10 -0.42
C CYS A 129 -0.73 11.28 -0.82
N GLU A 130 -0.20 10.37 -1.63
CA GLU A 130 1.09 10.54 -2.30
C GLU A 130 0.87 11.24 -3.62
N LEU A 131 1.53 12.38 -3.84
CA LEU A 131 1.42 13.18 -5.07
C LEU A 131 2.79 13.36 -5.72
N ASN A 132 2.80 13.45 -7.05
CA ASN A 132 3.99 13.81 -7.81
C ASN A 132 4.11 15.34 -7.87
N VAL A 133 5.20 15.88 -7.32
CA VAL A 133 5.51 17.31 -7.31
C VAL A 133 6.64 17.59 -8.28
N CYS A 134 6.33 18.24 -9.39
CA CYS A 134 7.27 18.62 -10.45
C CYS A 134 7.65 20.10 -10.38
N VAL A 135 8.52 20.54 -11.28
CA VAL A 135 8.95 21.95 -11.37
C VAL A 135 7.81 22.84 -11.84
N ASP A 136 7.16 22.47 -12.94
CA ASP A 136 5.99 23.17 -13.50
C ASP A 136 4.97 22.13 -13.99
N HIS A 137 3.80 22.07 -13.37
CA HIS A 137 2.75 21.10 -13.70
C HIS A 137 2.07 21.38 -15.05
N LEU A 138 2.22 22.58 -15.60
CA LEU A 138 1.66 22.98 -16.90
C LEU A 138 2.64 22.71 -18.06
N ASP A 139 3.93 22.61 -17.79
CA ASP A 139 4.92 22.30 -18.83
C ASP A 139 4.78 20.84 -19.30
N LYS A 140 4.53 20.68 -20.59
CA LYS A 140 4.42 19.39 -21.29
C LYS A 140 5.45 19.26 -22.43
N SER A 141 6.44 20.15 -22.47
CA SER A 141 7.49 20.14 -23.51
C SER A 141 8.47 18.98 -23.32
N HIS A 142 8.68 18.53 -22.08
CA HIS A 142 9.51 17.39 -21.74
C HIS A 142 8.88 16.59 -20.60
N ARG A 143 9.31 15.34 -20.46
CA ARG A 143 8.80 14.47 -19.39
C ARG A 143 9.46 14.85 -18.06
N ASP A 144 8.66 15.33 -17.12
CA ASP A 144 9.01 15.56 -15.72
C ASP A 144 7.93 14.93 -14.85
N ASP A 145 8.16 13.71 -14.38
CA ASP A 145 7.21 12.99 -13.52
C ASP A 145 7.22 13.54 -12.08
N GLY A 146 8.18 14.42 -11.73
CA GLY A 146 8.33 14.99 -10.41
C GLY A 146 8.82 14.03 -9.36
N TYR A 147 8.80 14.49 -8.10
CA TYR A 147 9.14 13.70 -6.92
C TYR A 147 7.87 13.28 -6.18
N GLN A 148 7.88 12.05 -5.68
CA GLN A 148 6.77 11.52 -4.88
C GLN A 148 6.85 12.08 -3.46
N ILE A 149 5.82 12.82 -3.05
CA ILE A 149 5.73 13.41 -1.71
C ILE A 149 4.43 12.95 -1.06
N VAL A 150 4.54 12.49 0.18
CA VAL A 150 3.41 12.08 1.00
C VAL A 150 2.87 13.28 1.78
N PHE A 151 1.60 13.60 1.59
CA PHE A 151 0.89 14.63 2.32
C PHE A 151 -0.12 14.00 3.27
N LEU A 152 -0.14 14.46 4.52
CA LEU A 152 -1.09 14.01 5.55
C LEU A 152 -2.04 15.14 5.93
N ALA A 153 -3.34 14.86 5.95
CA ALA A 153 -4.35 15.83 6.34
C ALA A 153 -4.40 15.98 7.87
N LYS A 154 -4.10 17.16 8.38
CA LYS A 154 -4.19 17.47 9.82
C LYS A 154 -5.65 17.55 10.30
N ASN A 155 -6.56 18.02 9.45
CA ASN A 155 -7.96 18.29 9.75
C ASN A 155 -8.83 18.24 8.49
N LYS A 156 -10.13 18.60 8.62
CA LYS A 156 -11.07 18.61 7.51
C LYS A 156 -10.64 19.53 6.35
N ASN A 157 -10.07 20.70 6.66
CA ASN A 157 -9.57 21.60 5.62
C ASN A 157 -8.40 20.98 4.85
N GLY A 158 -7.46 20.34 5.55
CA GLY A 158 -6.36 19.58 4.93
C GLY A 158 -6.87 18.48 4.01
N TYR A 159 -7.90 17.73 4.42
CA TYR A 159 -8.55 16.75 3.55
C TYR A 159 -9.13 17.36 2.28
N GLN A 160 -9.85 18.50 2.40
CA GLN A 160 -10.40 19.21 1.26
C GLN A 160 -9.31 19.76 0.33
N ASN A 161 -8.20 20.23 0.90
CA ASN A 161 -7.06 20.71 0.14
C ASN A 161 -6.38 19.58 -0.63
N LEU A 162 -6.13 18.44 -0.01
CA LEU A 162 -5.61 17.24 -0.70
C LEU A 162 -6.52 16.81 -1.85
N SER A 163 -7.84 16.82 -1.64
CA SER A 163 -8.83 16.51 -2.68
C SER A 163 -8.72 17.45 -3.89
N LYS A 164 -8.53 18.75 -3.64
CA LYS A 164 -8.32 19.76 -4.69
C LYS A 164 -6.98 19.55 -5.41
N MET A 165 -5.91 19.29 -4.66
CA MET A 165 -4.59 19.03 -5.22
C MET A 165 -4.61 17.79 -6.12
N CYS A 166 -5.24 16.69 -5.69
CA CYS A 166 -5.45 15.51 -6.53
C CYS A 166 -6.21 15.87 -7.82
N SER A 167 -7.32 16.61 -7.72
CA SER A 167 -8.12 17.00 -8.87
C SER A 167 -7.32 17.87 -9.84
N LEU A 168 -6.52 18.81 -9.36
CA LEU A 168 -5.66 19.66 -10.19
C LEU A 168 -4.57 18.85 -10.89
N GLY A 169 -3.99 17.87 -10.21
CA GLY A 169 -3.02 16.94 -10.81
C GLY A 169 -3.57 16.23 -12.05
N TYR A 170 -4.83 15.78 -11.99
CA TYR A 170 -5.48 15.13 -13.13
C TYR A 170 -5.99 16.10 -14.20
N THR A 171 -6.63 17.21 -13.79
CA THR A 171 -7.32 18.09 -14.74
C THR A 171 -6.38 19.06 -15.46
N LYS A 172 -5.29 19.47 -14.82
CA LYS A 172 -4.33 20.45 -15.36
C LYS A 172 -2.92 19.90 -15.51
N GLY A 173 -2.42 19.16 -14.51
CA GLY A 173 -1.04 18.71 -14.45
C GLY A 173 -0.77 17.35 -15.08
N PHE A 174 -1.77 16.68 -15.65
CA PHE A 174 -1.59 15.36 -16.21
C PHE A 174 -0.69 15.39 -17.48
N TYR A 175 0.44 14.72 -17.36
CA TYR A 175 1.34 14.43 -18.49
C TYR A 175 2.15 13.17 -18.12
N TYR A 176 1.80 12.03 -18.72
CA TYR A 176 2.18 10.67 -18.33
C TYR A 176 1.66 10.26 -16.94
N VAL A 177 1.82 11.11 -15.92
CA VAL A 177 1.31 10.92 -14.56
C VAL A 177 0.62 12.21 -14.09
N PRO A 178 -0.31 12.13 -13.13
CA PRO A 178 -0.88 13.34 -12.52
C PRO A 178 0.19 14.05 -11.67
N ARG A 179 0.40 15.35 -11.93
CA ARG A 179 1.45 16.17 -11.31
C ARG A 179 0.88 17.46 -10.75
N ILE A 180 1.48 17.93 -9.69
CA ILE A 180 1.31 19.28 -9.15
C ILE A 180 2.68 19.94 -9.05
N ASP A 181 2.72 21.23 -8.76
CA ASP A 181 3.97 21.95 -8.51
C ASP A 181 3.96 22.64 -7.13
N LYS A 182 5.09 23.24 -6.78
CA LYS A 182 5.26 23.95 -5.51
C LYS A 182 4.21 25.04 -5.32
N LYS A 183 3.79 25.76 -6.39
CA LYS A 183 2.79 26.84 -6.30
C LYS A 183 1.42 26.29 -5.86
N ILE A 184 1.05 25.09 -6.33
CA ILE A 184 -0.17 24.43 -5.88
C ILE A 184 -0.06 24.02 -4.41
N VAL A 185 1.09 23.46 -4.01
CA VAL A 185 1.33 23.04 -2.61
C VAL A 185 1.28 24.23 -1.65
N GLU A 186 1.85 25.39 -2.02
CA GLU A 186 1.83 26.59 -1.19
C GLU A 186 0.45 27.24 -1.10
N LYS A 187 -0.40 27.02 -2.10
CA LYS A 187 -1.75 27.58 -2.15
C LYS A 187 -2.75 26.82 -1.27
N TYR A 188 -2.56 25.53 -1.11
CA TYR A 188 -3.49 24.62 -0.41
C TYR A 188 -2.85 23.97 0.80
#